data_accda2768bec4964f3ccfe4d552bdb92
#
_entry.id   accda2768bec4964f3ccfe4d552bdb92
#
_cell.length_a   1.000
_cell.length_b   1.000
_cell.length_c   1.000
_cell.angle_alpha   90.00
_cell.angle_beta   90.00
_cell.angle_gamma   90.00
#
_symmetry.space_group_name_H-M   'P 1'
#
loop_
_entity.id
_entity.type
_entity.pdbx_description
1 polymer ?
#
loop_
_entity_poly.entity_id
_entity_poly.type
_entity_poly.pdbx_seq_one_letter_code
_entity_poly.pdbx_strand_id
1 'polypeptide(L)'
;KSIIERHIIDSAQIIDFIDLNSNTTTDLGSGGGFPGIIVAIMLKNMKKNMYVHLFEKSYHKSHFLKEVSKKLKLKTKVFQKNIFEIKNLETGTIMSRAFKPMPVVLDLVYENFSKYKNLIFFMGKNGKKVFKNSKKKWKLEYIEKKSLTSEDSFLINIKKIKKKKLKGL
;
A
#
# COMPACT_ATOMS: atom_id res chain seq x y z
N LYS A 1 4.60 -19.93 13.69
CA LYS A 1 4.57 -19.51 12.26
C LYS A 1 5.91 -18.90 11.91
N SER A 2 6.47 -19.23 10.73
CA SER A 2 7.71 -18.64 10.25
C SER A 2 7.50 -17.14 9.94
N ILE A 3 8.60 -16.38 9.84
CA ILE A 3 8.55 -14.95 9.46
C ILE A 3 7.91 -14.80 8.07
N ILE A 4 8.23 -15.71 7.14
CA ILE A 4 7.67 -15.70 5.77
C ILE A 4 6.16 -15.94 5.79
N GLU A 5 5.68 -16.92 6.56
CA GLU A 5 4.23 -17.18 6.70
C GLU A 5 3.48 -15.97 7.24
N ARG A 6 4.04 -15.26 8.24
CA ARG A 6 3.46 -14.02 8.73
C ARG A 6 3.36 -12.96 7.63
N HIS A 7 4.43 -12.77 6.86
CA HIS A 7 4.44 -11.79 5.78
C HIS A 7 3.41 -12.10 4.70
N ILE A 8 3.22 -13.38 4.36
CA ILE A 8 2.21 -13.82 3.40
C ILE A 8 0.81 -13.56 3.94
N ILE A 9 0.51 -13.99 5.17
CA ILE A 9 -0.81 -13.81 5.78
C ILE A 9 -1.14 -12.31 5.95
N ASP A 10 -0.19 -11.51 6.45
CA ASP A 10 -0.35 -10.07 6.57
C ASP A 10 -0.66 -9.41 5.23
N SER A 11 0.01 -9.84 4.17
CA SER A 11 -0.22 -9.31 2.83
C SER A 11 -1.56 -9.75 2.26
N ALA A 12 -1.96 -11.00 2.53
CA ALA A 12 -3.21 -11.56 2.01
C ALA A 12 -4.46 -10.95 2.68
N GLN A 13 -4.39 -10.63 3.97
CA GLN A 13 -5.56 -10.12 4.73
C GLN A 13 -6.11 -8.77 4.23
N ILE A 14 -5.38 -8.05 3.36
CA ILE A 14 -5.84 -6.77 2.81
C ILE A 14 -6.73 -6.93 1.59
N ILE A 15 -6.94 -8.14 1.09
CA ILE A 15 -7.72 -8.38 -0.14
C ILE A 15 -9.13 -7.79 -0.05
N ASP A 16 -9.73 -7.78 1.16
CA ASP A 16 -11.05 -7.20 1.40
C ASP A 16 -11.09 -5.68 1.20
N PHE A 17 -9.93 -5.02 1.22
CA PHE A 17 -9.79 -3.59 1.02
C PHE A 17 -9.36 -3.22 -0.40
N ILE A 18 -9.03 -4.20 -1.24
CA ILE A 18 -8.69 -3.94 -2.64
C ILE A 18 -9.96 -3.59 -3.42
N ASP A 19 -9.94 -2.47 -4.12
CA ASP A 19 -11.04 -2.09 -5.02
C ASP A 19 -11.03 -2.97 -6.28
N LEU A 20 -11.76 -4.08 -6.24
CA LEU A 20 -11.83 -5.06 -7.32
C LEU A 20 -12.55 -4.56 -8.59
N ASN A 21 -13.13 -3.36 -8.56
CA ASN A 21 -13.75 -2.70 -9.71
C ASN A 21 -12.78 -1.75 -10.44
N SER A 22 -11.57 -1.57 -9.93
CA SER A 22 -10.52 -0.81 -10.58
C SER A 22 -9.66 -1.69 -11.48
N ASN A 23 -9.02 -1.08 -12.48
CA ASN A 23 -8.07 -1.77 -13.35
C ASN A 23 -6.67 -1.89 -12.74
N THR A 24 -6.39 -1.13 -11.68
CA THR A 24 -5.05 -1.06 -11.08
C THR A 24 -5.10 -0.97 -9.57
N THR A 25 -4.10 -1.57 -8.92
CA THR A 25 -3.74 -1.32 -7.52
C THR A 25 -2.24 -1.04 -7.43
N THR A 26 -1.79 -0.24 -6.47
CA THR A 26 -0.42 0.27 -6.41
C THR A 26 0.23 -0.04 -5.07
N ASP A 27 1.44 -0.60 -5.11
CA ASP A 27 2.28 -0.88 -3.95
C ASP A 27 3.47 0.09 -3.90
N LEU A 28 3.55 0.87 -2.83
CA LEU A 28 4.57 1.90 -2.62
C LEU A 28 5.80 1.31 -1.93
N GLY A 29 6.94 1.33 -2.63
CA GLY A 29 8.19 0.79 -2.09
C GLY A 29 8.12 -0.72 -1.93
N SER A 30 7.81 -1.43 -3.02
CA SER A 30 7.47 -2.86 -3.02
C SER A 30 8.55 -3.79 -2.45
N GLY A 31 9.81 -3.37 -2.41
CA GLY A 31 10.89 -4.09 -1.74
C GLY A 31 11.03 -5.54 -2.20
N GLY A 32 10.84 -6.48 -1.27
CA GLY A 32 10.82 -7.92 -1.52
C GLY A 32 9.49 -8.46 -2.07
N GLY A 33 8.54 -7.58 -2.44
CA GLY A 33 7.27 -7.96 -3.06
C GLY A 33 6.09 -8.10 -2.09
N PHE A 34 6.24 -7.66 -0.84
CA PHE A 34 5.16 -7.68 0.15
C PHE A 34 4.62 -6.26 0.42
N PRO A 35 3.32 -5.99 0.19
CA PRO A 35 2.25 -6.95 -0.13
C PRO A 35 2.02 -7.19 -1.63
N GLY A 36 2.61 -6.41 -2.54
CA GLY A 36 2.23 -6.33 -3.95
C GLY A 36 2.22 -7.65 -4.70
N ILE A 37 3.25 -8.50 -4.57
CA ILE A 37 3.32 -9.82 -5.22
C ILE A 37 2.23 -10.76 -4.67
N ILE A 38 1.99 -10.76 -3.37
CA ILE A 38 0.94 -11.61 -2.76
C ILE A 38 -0.44 -11.20 -3.26
N VAL A 39 -0.71 -9.90 -3.32
CA VAL A 39 -1.97 -9.38 -3.89
C VAL A 39 -2.10 -9.78 -5.36
N ALA A 40 -1.03 -9.69 -6.16
CA ALA A 40 -1.05 -10.11 -7.56
C ALA A 40 -1.35 -11.61 -7.73
N ILE A 41 -0.81 -12.48 -6.86
CA ILE A 41 -1.12 -13.91 -6.83
C ILE A 41 -2.60 -14.15 -6.52
N MET A 42 -3.13 -13.45 -5.51
CA MET A 42 -4.54 -13.59 -5.13
C MET A 42 -5.47 -13.12 -6.26
N LEU A 43 -5.19 -11.97 -6.87
CA LEU A 43 -5.97 -11.45 -8.00
C LEU A 43 -5.95 -12.41 -9.19
N LYS A 44 -4.80 -13.06 -9.49
CA LYS A 44 -4.70 -14.08 -10.50
C LYS A 44 -5.61 -15.30 -10.18
N ASN A 45 -5.56 -15.80 -8.94
CA ASN A 45 -6.40 -16.92 -8.50
C ASN A 45 -7.89 -16.57 -8.54
N MET A 46 -8.25 -15.32 -8.25
CA MET A 46 -9.61 -14.79 -8.37
C MET A 46 -10.02 -14.49 -9.83
N LYS A 47 -9.15 -14.74 -10.81
CA LYS A 47 -9.35 -14.44 -12.24
C LYS A 47 -9.69 -12.96 -12.50
N LYS A 48 -9.17 -12.05 -11.67
CA LYS A 48 -9.34 -10.61 -11.85
C LYS A 48 -8.38 -10.06 -12.89
N ASN A 49 -8.91 -9.25 -13.81
CA ASN A 49 -8.12 -8.57 -14.84
C ASN A 49 -7.62 -7.22 -14.34
N MET A 50 -6.77 -7.24 -13.32
CA MET A 50 -6.22 -6.05 -12.66
C MET A 50 -4.69 -6.10 -12.67
N TYR A 51 -4.06 -4.94 -12.93
CA TYR A 51 -2.62 -4.79 -12.81
C TYR A 51 -2.24 -4.36 -11.39
N VAL A 52 -1.18 -4.96 -10.86
CA VAL A 52 -0.52 -4.48 -9.64
C VAL A 52 0.71 -3.68 -10.05
N HIS A 53 0.68 -2.39 -9.78
CA HIS A 53 1.81 -1.48 -10.01
C HIS A 53 2.76 -1.55 -8.81
N LEU A 54 4.00 -1.94 -9.05
CA LEU A 54 5.04 -2.11 -8.04
C LEU A 54 6.08 -0.99 -8.20
N PHE A 55 6.10 -0.03 -7.27
CA PHE A 55 7.09 1.05 -7.28
C PHE A 55 8.28 0.68 -6.39
N GLU A 56 9.45 0.54 -6.98
CA GLU A 56 10.69 0.23 -6.29
C GLU A 56 11.87 0.92 -6.99
N LYS A 57 12.56 1.82 -6.28
CA LYS A 57 13.68 2.58 -6.87
C LYS A 57 14.97 1.78 -7.01
N SER A 58 15.19 0.76 -6.16
CA SER A 58 16.38 -0.08 -6.19
C SER A 58 16.41 -0.94 -7.45
N TYR A 59 17.50 -0.90 -8.21
CA TYR A 59 17.72 -1.73 -9.40
C TYR A 59 17.58 -3.21 -9.07
N HIS A 60 18.30 -3.70 -8.06
CA HIS A 60 18.31 -5.13 -7.72
C HIS A 60 16.92 -5.62 -7.28
N LYS A 61 16.22 -4.84 -6.46
CA LYS A 61 14.87 -5.20 -6.00
C LYS A 61 13.85 -5.15 -7.14
N SER A 62 13.90 -4.12 -7.99
CA SER A 62 13.00 -4.03 -9.15
C SER A 62 13.25 -5.16 -10.16
N HIS A 63 14.50 -5.56 -10.37
CA HIS A 63 14.86 -6.71 -11.22
C HIS A 63 14.27 -8.00 -10.62
N PHE A 64 14.48 -8.24 -9.33
CA PHE A 64 13.88 -9.39 -8.62
C PHE A 64 12.36 -9.44 -8.79
N LEU A 65 11.66 -8.30 -8.60
CA LEU A 65 10.21 -8.23 -8.77
C LEU A 65 9.77 -8.58 -10.20
N LYS A 66 10.51 -8.13 -11.22
CA LYS A 66 10.25 -8.49 -12.63
C LYS A 66 10.40 -9.98 -12.86
N GLU A 67 11.48 -10.59 -12.35
CA GLU A 67 11.73 -12.02 -12.50
C GLU A 67 10.66 -12.88 -11.81
N VAL A 68 10.30 -12.55 -10.58
CA VAL A 68 9.22 -13.24 -9.84
C VAL A 68 7.88 -13.10 -10.57
N SER A 69 7.56 -11.89 -11.03
CA SER A 69 6.32 -11.63 -11.77
C SER A 69 6.23 -12.44 -13.06
N LYS A 70 7.33 -12.53 -13.81
CA LYS A 70 7.44 -13.32 -15.03
C LYS A 70 7.29 -14.81 -14.74
N LYS A 71 8.06 -15.33 -13.77
CA LYS A 71 8.03 -16.75 -13.37
C LYS A 71 6.65 -17.21 -12.93
N LEU A 72 5.94 -16.39 -12.18
CA LEU A 72 4.60 -16.67 -11.69
C LEU A 72 3.49 -16.22 -12.65
N LYS A 73 3.83 -15.65 -13.82
CA LYS A 73 2.88 -15.13 -14.82
C LYS A 73 1.84 -14.19 -14.20
N LEU A 74 2.30 -13.21 -13.41
CA LEU A 74 1.45 -12.24 -12.71
C LEU A 74 1.16 -11.02 -13.59
N LYS A 75 0.01 -10.41 -13.41
CA LYS A 75 -0.33 -9.11 -13.99
C LYS A 75 0.26 -8.00 -13.12
N THR A 76 1.55 -7.75 -13.27
CA THR A 76 2.25 -6.68 -12.57
C THR A 76 2.92 -5.74 -13.56
N LYS A 77 3.15 -4.50 -13.12
CA LYS A 77 4.00 -3.54 -13.80
C LYS A 77 4.98 -2.96 -12.78
N VAL A 78 6.26 -3.26 -12.96
CA VAL A 78 7.34 -2.81 -12.07
C VAL A 78 7.90 -1.49 -12.58
N PHE A 79 7.82 -0.46 -11.75
CA PHE A 79 8.37 0.87 -12.01
C PHE A 79 9.63 1.08 -11.18
N GLN A 80 10.79 1.03 -11.85
CA GLN A 80 12.06 1.39 -11.24
C GLN A 80 12.20 2.92 -11.23
N LYS A 81 11.41 3.58 -10.39
CA LYS A 81 11.32 5.04 -10.33
C LYS A 81 11.13 5.50 -8.88
N ASN A 82 11.52 6.73 -8.61
CA ASN A 82 11.16 7.40 -7.38
C ASN A 82 9.71 7.90 -7.47
N ILE A 83 8.82 7.31 -6.69
CA ILE A 83 7.38 7.63 -6.71
C ILE A 83 7.09 9.10 -6.36
N PHE A 84 7.95 9.77 -5.60
CA PHE A 84 7.78 11.18 -5.24
C PHE A 84 7.89 12.14 -6.45
N GLU A 85 8.50 11.69 -7.55
CA GLU A 85 8.69 12.47 -8.78
C GLU A 85 7.55 12.32 -9.78
N ILE A 86 6.60 11.42 -9.51
CA ILE A 86 5.51 11.10 -10.43
C ILE A 86 4.23 11.76 -9.93
N LYS A 87 3.56 12.52 -10.79
CA LYS A 87 2.32 13.24 -10.47
C LYS A 87 1.11 12.66 -11.22
N ASN A 88 -0.08 13.03 -10.76
CA ASN A 88 -1.36 12.65 -11.36
C ASN A 88 -1.58 11.14 -11.49
N LEU A 89 -1.10 10.39 -10.51
CA LEU A 89 -1.30 8.95 -10.46
C LEU A 89 -2.76 8.61 -10.17
N GLU A 90 -3.25 7.58 -10.84
CA GLU A 90 -4.59 7.02 -10.59
C GLU A 90 -4.50 5.54 -10.31
N THR A 91 -5.28 5.09 -9.33
CA THR A 91 -5.36 3.68 -8.94
C THR A 91 -6.61 3.44 -8.08
N GLY A 92 -7.09 2.21 -8.00
CA GLY A 92 -8.18 1.87 -7.08
C GLY A 92 -7.72 1.83 -5.64
N THR A 93 -6.60 1.16 -5.38
CA THR A 93 -6.06 0.98 -4.03
C THR A 93 -4.57 1.27 -4.00
N ILE A 94 -4.14 1.97 -2.96
CA ILE A 94 -2.73 2.21 -2.64
C ILE A 94 -2.38 1.37 -1.41
N MET A 95 -1.28 0.63 -1.48
CA MET A 95 -0.74 -0.16 -0.38
C MET A 95 0.59 0.43 0.06
N SER A 96 0.80 0.53 1.38
CA SER A 96 2.06 1.00 1.96
C SER A 96 2.44 0.16 3.16
N ARG A 97 3.52 -0.62 3.02
CA ARG A 97 4.10 -1.45 4.08
C ARG A 97 5.58 -1.16 4.23
N ALA A 98 6.00 -0.68 5.40
CA ALA A 98 7.41 -0.42 5.72
C ALA A 98 8.16 0.44 4.66
N PHE A 99 7.44 1.29 3.94
CA PHE A 99 7.99 2.14 2.87
C PHE A 99 8.56 3.44 3.44
N LYS A 100 7.70 4.26 4.02
CA LYS A 100 8.02 5.54 4.65
C LYS A 100 7.10 5.75 5.85
N PRO A 101 7.47 6.63 6.81
CA PRO A 101 6.56 7.02 7.88
C PRO A 101 5.21 7.49 7.34
N MET A 102 4.13 7.12 8.02
CA MET A 102 2.76 7.44 7.60
C MET A 102 2.54 8.92 7.22
N PRO A 103 3.04 9.93 7.98
CA PRO A 103 2.88 11.34 7.58
C PRO A 103 3.46 11.65 6.19
N VAL A 104 4.62 11.06 5.86
CA VAL A 104 5.28 11.24 4.56
C VAL A 104 4.47 10.59 3.44
N VAL A 105 3.90 9.42 3.69
CA VAL A 105 3.03 8.74 2.70
C VAL A 105 1.73 9.51 2.50
N LEU A 106 1.15 10.09 3.56
CA LEU A 106 -0.05 10.94 3.43
C LEU A 106 0.20 12.19 2.57
N ASP A 107 1.35 12.86 2.78
CA ASP A 107 1.76 13.99 1.94
C ASP A 107 1.97 13.54 0.48
N LEU A 108 2.69 12.44 0.25
CA LEU A 108 2.89 11.86 -1.08
C LEU A 108 1.56 11.57 -1.79
N VAL A 109 0.64 10.89 -1.11
CA VAL A 109 -0.64 10.52 -1.73
C VAL A 109 -1.47 11.77 -2.03
N TYR A 110 -1.50 12.73 -1.12
CA TYR A 110 -2.22 13.98 -1.31
C TYR A 110 -1.69 14.80 -2.50
N GLU A 111 -0.38 14.79 -2.74
CA GLU A 111 0.27 15.60 -3.77
C GLU A 111 0.41 14.90 -5.13
N ASN A 112 0.48 13.57 -5.14
CA ASN A 112 0.87 12.81 -6.34
C ASN A 112 -0.25 11.95 -6.93
N PHE A 113 -1.30 11.65 -6.14
CA PHE A 113 -2.42 10.85 -6.62
C PHE A 113 -3.66 11.71 -6.85
N SER A 114 -4.14 11.73 -8.09
CA SER A 114 -5.37 12.45 -8.47
C SER A 114 -6.63 11.64 -8.17
N LYS A 115 -6.52 10.30 -8.18
CA LYS A 115 -7.67 9.42 -7.95
C LYS A 115 -7.25 8.12 -7.25
N TYR A 116 -7.90 7.81 -6.16
CA TYR A 116 -7.84 6.52 -5.47
C TYR A 116 -9.09 6.34 -4.60
N LYS A 117 -9.35 5.10 -4.17
CA LYS A 117 -10.51 4.74 -3.34
C LYS A 117 -10.09 4.25 -1.95
N ASN A 118 -8.93 3.59 -1.89
CA ASN A 118 -8.39 3.03 -0.67
C ASN A 118 -6.90 3.35 -0.54
N LEU A 119 -6.47 3.66 0.69
CA LEU A 119 -5.06 3.77 1.06
C LEU A 119 -4.82 2.92 2.31
N ILE A 120 -4.08 1.85 2.16
CA ILE A 120 -3.90 0.83 3.20
C ILE A 120 -2.52 0.97 3.82
N PHE A 121 -2.49 1.09 5.15
CA PHE A 121 -1.28 1.04 5.97
C PHE A 121 -1.26 -0.22 6.83
N PHE A 122 -0.07 -0.81 6.93
CA PHE A 122 0.26 -1.85 7.90
C PHE A 122 0.92 -1.18 9.11
N MET A 123 0.26 -1.24 10.25
CA MET A 123 0.68 -0.57 11.48
C MET A 123 1.11 -1.59 12.53
N GLY A 124 2.31 -1.43 13.06
CA GLY A 124 2.85 -2.25 14.15
C GLY A 124 2.66 -1.58 15.51
N LYS A 125 3.40 -2.04 16.52
CA LYS A 125 3.32 -1.65 17.93
C LYS A 125 3.21 -0.13 18.20
N ASN A 126 3.97 0.69 17.47
CA ASN A 126 3.92 2.16 17.59
C ASN A 126 2.87 2.81 16.69
N GLY A 127 2.10 2.03 15.96
CA GLY A 127 1.18 2.51 14.94
C GLY A 127 0.11 3.46 15.47
N LYS A 128 -0.45 3.19 16.66
CA LYS A 128 -1.46 4.05 17.29
C LYS A 128 -0.94 5.47 17.56
N LYS A 129 0.31 5.59 18.05
CA LYS A 129 0.96 6.89 18.30
C LYS A 129 1.19 7.64 16.98
N VAL A 130 1.72 6.97 15.96
CA VAL A 130 1.96 7.54 14.63
C VAL A 130 0.64 8.00 13.99
N PHE A 131 -0.39 7.18 14.05
CA PHE A 131 -1.70 7.50 13.52
C PHE A 131 -2.35 8.69 14.24
N LYS A 132 -2.31 8.73 15.58
CA LYS A 132 -2.79 9.87 16.37
C LYS A 132 -2.08 11.17 15.98
N ASN A 133 -0.77 11.13 15.80
CA ASN A 133 0.01 12.31 15.37
C ASN A 133 -0.35 12.75 13.94
N SER A 134 -0.57 11.80 13.02
CA SER A 134 -0.99 12.11 11.64
C SER A 134 -2.33 12.86 11.62
N LYS A 135 -3.26 12.54 12.53
CA LYS A 135 -4.56 13.22 12.66
C LYS A 135 -4.47 14.67 13.13
N LYS A 136 -3.30 15.15 13.60
CA LYS A 136 -3.11 16.59 13.90
C LYS A 136 -3.12 17.42 12.62
N LYS A 137 -2.46 16.96 11.56
CA LYS A 137 -2.37 17.63 10.24
C LYS A 137 -3.52 17.27 9.30
N TRP A 138 -4.03 16.05 9.41
CA TRP A 138 -4.97 15.46 8.48
C TRP A 138 -6.33 15.14 9.10
N LYS A 139 -7.40 15.43 8.37
CA LYS A 139 -8.73 14.85 8.61
C LYS A 139 -8.81 13.58 7.75
N LEU A 140 -8.96 12.42 8.41
CA LEU A 140 -8.93 11.10 7.78
C LEU A 140 -10.29 10.43 7.98
N GLU A 141 -10.83 9.91 6.88
CA GLU A 141 -11.96 8.97 6.90
C GLU A 141 -11.38 7.58 6.69
N TYR A 142 -11.57 6.66 7.64
CA TYR A 142 -10.85 5.39 7.67
C TYR A 142 -11.62 4.26 8.35
N ILE A 143 -11.17 3.03 8.07
CA ILE A 143 -11.57 1.80 8.75
C ILE A 143 -10.32 1.18 9.36
N GLU A 144 -10.40 0.69 10.59
CA GLU A 144 -9.34 -0.05 11.27
C GLU A 144 -9.72 -1.53 11.33
N LYS A 145 -8.74 -2.43 11.07
CA LYS A 145 -8.89 -3.88 11.18
C LYS A 145 -7.71 -4.44 11.97
N LYS A 146 -7.96 -5.28 12.98
CA LYS A 146 -6.90 -5.98 13.70
C LYS A 146 -6.13 -6.90 12.75
N SER A 147 -4.83 -7.03 12.96
CA SER A 147 -4.01 -8.00 12.21
C SER A 147 -4.37 -9.44 12.62
N LEU A 148 -4.31 -10.35 11.66
CA LEU A 148 -4.51 -11.78 11.89
C LEU A 148 -3.25 -12.47 12.45
N THR A 149 -2.09 -11.79 12.44
CA THR A 149 -0.80 -12.40 12.78
C THR A 149 -0.17 -11.86 14.04
N SER A 150 -0.65 -10.73 14.56
CA SER A 150 -0.09 -10.07 15.74
C SER A 150 -1.14 -9.21 16.44
N GLU A 151 -1.24 -9.36 17.75
CA GLU A 151 -2.16 -8.56 18.60
C GLU A 151 -1.76 -7.08 18.65
N ASP A 152 -0.46 -6.78 18.50
CA ASP A 152 0.08 -5.42 18.50
C ASP A 152 0.03 -4.73 17.14
N SER A 153 -0.48 -5.41 16.12
CA SER A 153 -0.53 -4.92 14.75
C SER A 153 -1.95 -4.76 14.25
N PHE A 154 -2.14 -3.79 13.37
CA PHE A 154 -3.44 -3.51 12.77
C PHE A 154 -3.27 -2.88 11.37
N LEU A 155 -4.35 -2.90 10.61
CA LEU A 155 -4.46 -2.26 9.31
C LEU A 155 -5.30 -1.01 9.43
N ILE A 156 -4.92 0.03 8.71
CA ILE A 156 -5.76 1.21 8.51
C ILE A 156 -6.03 1.35 7.02
N ASN A 157 -7.31 1.35 6.63
CA ASN A 157 -7.73 1.68 5.29
C ASN A 157 -8.33 3.08 5.26
N ILE A 158 -7.63 4.03 4.68
CA ILE A 158 -8.06 5.42 4.55
C ILE A 158 -8.82 5.58 3.24
N LYS A 159 -10.05 6.10 3.33
CA LYS A 159 -10.93 6.38 2.21
C LYS A 159 -10.77 7.80 1.69
N LYS A 160 -10.45 8.74 2.57
CA LYS A 160 -10.35 10.16 2.23
C LYS A 160 -9.33 10.87 3.10
N ILE A 161 -8.54 11.70 2.47
CA ILE A 161 -7.56 12.57 3.10
C ILE A 161 -7.96 14.01 2.83
N LYS A 162 -8.05 14.83 3.89
CA LYS A 162 -8.19 16.29 3.79
C LYS A 162 -7.16 16.96 4.68
N LYS A 163 -6.43 17.93 4.15
CA LYS A 163 -5.52 18.74 4.94
C LYS A 163 -6.33 19.66 5.85
N LYS A 164 -6.02 19.67 7.14
CA LYS A 164 -6.66 20.61 8.08
C LYS A 164 -6.13 22.01 7.80
N LYS A 165 -7.03 23.00 7.79
CA LYS A 165 -6.60 24.41 7.85
C LYS A 165 -5.88 24.60 9.18
N LEU A 166 -4.63 25.03 9.16
CA LEU A 166 -3.97 25.53 10.37
C LEU A 166 -4.83 26.69 10.85
N LYS A 167 -5.36 26.61 12.08
CA LYS A 167 -5.94 27.78 12.72
C LYS A 167 -4.80 28.79 12.77
N GLY A 168 -5.00 29.93 12.15
CA GLY A 168 -3.99 31.00 12.07
C GLY A 168 -3.39 31.31 13.44
N LEU A 169 -2.09 31.52 13.42
CA LEU A 169 -1.39 32.29 14.48
C LEU A 169 -1.89 33.72 14.46
#